data_8129654b1637caf0ce92bbb24309b313
#
_entry.id   8129654b1637caf0ce92bbb24309b313
#
_cell.length_a   1.000
_cell.length_b   1.000
_cell.length_c   1.000
_cell.angle_alpha   90.00
_cell.angle_beta   90.00
_cell.angle_gamma   90.00
#
_symmetry.space_group_name_H-M   'P 1'
#
loop_
_entity.id
_entity.type
_entity.pdbx_description
1 polymer ?
#
loop_
_entity_poly.entity_id
_entity_poly.type
_entity_poly.pdbx_seq_one_letter_code
_entity_poly.pdbx_strand_id
1 'polypeptide(L)'
;YVCTACGKKTPADTLAPVCSCGGLFELDFKSSKWDDAKIDQKCWSIFRYRDFMAVDGDAWQSVSLGEGMTPLVELEPGLFVKVDYAMPTLSFKDRGAATLVAHMKAIGVKSCVQDSSGNAGNAVAAYCARAGIQCEIYVPEGTSPKKITMIEAHGAKVHVIPGSRDHCADVCRARVREEGIYYANHVVNPFFYEGMKAYIYEVYEELGRIPEHVVLPVGNGTLFIGAVKALEHLLE
;
A
#
# COMPACT_ATOMS: atom_id res chain seq x y z
N TYR A 1 0.36 -5.16 -15.73
CA TYR A 1 -0.40 -6.13 -14.95
C TYR A 1 -0.55 -7.45 -15.70
N VAL A 2 -0.62 -8.53 -14.97
CA VAL A 2 -1.06 -9.85 -15.43
C VAL A 2 -2.24 -10.31 -14.58
N CYS A 3 -3.28 -10.83 -15.21
CA CYS A 3 -4.45 -11.34 -14.50
C CYS A 3 -4.14 -12.71 -13.88
N THR A 4 -4.37 -12.88 -12.58
CA THR A 4 -4.12 -14.14 -11.85
C THR A 4 -5.05 -15.28 -12.28
N ALA A 5 -6.22 -14.98 -12.87
CA ALA A 5 -7.22 -15.97 -13.27
C ALA A 5 -7.08 -16.40 -14.73
N CYS A 6 -6.84 -15.47 -15.68
CA CYS A 6 -6.84 -15.78 -17.12
C CYS A 6 -5.52 -15.45 -17.83
N GLY A 7 -4.50 -14.95 -17.14
CA GLY A 7 -3.19 -14.62 -17.70
C GLY A 7 -3.15 -13.41 -18.65
N LYS A 8 -4.29 -12.73 -18.87
CA LYS A 8 -4.33 -11.55 -19.75
C LYS A 8 -3.42 -10.45 -19.21
N LYS A 9 -2.56 -9.92 -20.08
CA LYS A 9 -1.75 -8.74 -19.77
C LYS A 9 -2.52 -7.46 -20.06
N THR A 10 -2.36 -6.47 -19.20
CA THR A 10 -3.00 -5.15 -19.28
C THR A 10 -1.97 -4.10 -18.87
N PRO A 11 -1.87 -2.94 -19.56
CA PRO A 11 -0.99 -1.85 -19.14
C PRO A 11 -1.27 -1.42 -17.70
N ALA A 12 -0.23 -1.06 -16.95
CA ALA A 12 -0.37 -0.72 -15.53
C ALA A 12 -1.03 0.67 -15.30
N ASP A 13 -1.10 1.51 -16.33
CA ASP A 13 -1.80 2.80 -16.33
C ASP A 13 -3.33 2.70 -16.46
N THR A 14 -3.86 1.47 -16.53
CA THR A 14 -5.33 1.26 -16.56
C THR A 14 -5.98 1.73 -15.25
N LEU A 15 -7.17 2.35 -15.39
CA LEU A 15 -8.01 2.68 -14.22
C LEU A 15 -8.90 1.50 -13.78
N ALA A 16 -8.92 0.39 -14.54
CA ALA A 16 -9.69 -0.79 -14.18
C ALA A 16 -9.12 -1.46 -12.92
N PRO A 17 -9.92 -1.65 -11.86
CA PRO A 17 -9.42 -2.23 -10.60
C PRO A 17 -9.17 -3.75 -10.68
N VAL A 18 -9.78 -4.42 -11.66
CA VAL A 18 -9.68 -5.87 -11.88
C VAL A 18 -9.72 -6.16 -13.38
N CYS A 19 -9.31 -7.35 -13.77
CA CYS A 19 -9.39 -7.81 -15.15
C CYS A 19 -10.85 -7.89 -15.65
N SER A 20 -11.05 -7.80 -16.96
CA SER A 20 -12.38 -7.97 -17.59
C SER A 20 -13.04 -9.34 -17.32
N CYS A 21 -12.27 -10.35 -16.90
CA CYS A 21 -12.80 -11.65 -16.46
C CYS A 21 -13.17 -11.69 -14.95
N GLY A 22 -12.96 -10.58 -14.21
CA GLY A 22 -13.16 -10.48 -12.76
C GLY A 22 -11.96 -10.92 -11.92
N GLY A 23 -10.89 -11.44 -12.53
CA GLY A 23 -9.67 -11.84 -11.82
C GLY A 23 -8.86 -10.64 -11.33
N LEU A 24 -8.13 -10.84 -10.23
CA LEU A 24 -7.24 -9.83 -9.67
C LEU A 24 -6.01 -9.62 -10.57
N PHE A 25 -5.43 -8.45 -10.48
CA PHE A 25 -4.16 -8.16 -11.12
C PHE A 25 -2.97 -8.47 -10.21
N GLU A 26 -1.89 -8.89 -10.83
CA GLU A 26 -0.56 -8.93 -10.28
C GLU A 26 0.40 -8.12 -11.17
N LEU A 27 1.52 -7.66 -10.60
CA LEU A 27 2.55 -6.98 -11.40
C LEU A 27 3.38 -8.00 -12.16
N ASP A 28 3.49 -7.82 -13.48
CA ASP A 28 4.45 -8.51 -14.33
C ASP A 28 5.81 -7.81 -14.17
N PHE A 29 6.33 -7.87 -12.94
CA PHE A 29 7.56 -7.22 -12.54
C PHE A 29 8.47 -8.23 -11.84
N LYS A 30 9.71 -8.27 -12.27
CA LYS A 30 10.76 -9.03 -11.61
C LYS A 30 11.72 -8.05 -10.92
N SER A 31 11.86 -8.18 -9.61
CA SER A 31 12.86 -7.42 -8.84
C SER A 31 14.27 -7.69 -9.38
N SER A 32 15.13 -6.69 -9.39
CA SER A 32 16.56 -6.91 -9.65
C SER A 32 17.14 -7.74 -8.51
N LYS A 33 18.15 -8.58 -8.79
CA LYS A 33 18.80 -9.34 -7.72
C LYS A 33 19.23 -8.42 -6.58
N TRP A 34 19.07 -8.89 -5.34
CA TRP A 34 19.48 -8.14 -4.15
C TRP A 34 20.97 -7.81 -4.22
N ASP A 35 21.27 -6.55 -3.95
CA ASP A 35 22.63 -5.98 -3.92
C ASP A 35 22.59 -4.77 -3.01
N ASP A 36 23.32 -4.81 -1.91
CA ASP A 36 23.37 -3.72 -0.93
C ASP A 36 23.83 -2.39 -1.55
N ALA A 37 24.61 -2.45 -2.63
CA ALA A 37 25.05 -1.25 -3.35
C ALA A 37 23.89 -0.52 -4.06
N LYS A 38 22.76 -1.16 -4.27
CA LYS A 38 21.54 -0.58 -4.86
C LYS A 38 20.61 0.07 -3.83
N ILE A 39 20.88 -0.11 -2.55
CA ILE A 39 20.12 0.53 -1.48
C ILE A 39 20.52 2.02 -1.46
N ASP A 40 19.54 2.90 -1.65
CA ASP A 40 19.78 4.34 -1.56
C ASP A 40 19.93 4.78 -0.10
N GLN A 41 21.16 4.76 0.39
CA GLN A 41 21.49 5.13 1.78
C GLN A 41 21.14 6.59 2.14
N LYS A 42 20.88 7.45 1.14
CA LYS A 42 20.46 8.85 1.37
C LYS A 42 18.94 8.99 1.49
N CYS A 43 18.19 8.00 1.07
CA CYS A 43 16.73 7.98 1.15
C CYS A 43 16.30 7.37 2.49
N TRP A 44 15.67 8.18 3.36
CA TRP A 44 15.15 7.72 4.65
C TRP A 44 13.64 7.45 4.57
N SER A 45 13.28 6.50 3.71
CA SER A 45 11.93 5.98 3.55
C SER A 45 11.99 4.60 2.90
N ILE A 46 10.83 3.93 2.72
CA ILE A 46 10.75 2.66 2.00
C ILE A 46 11.33 2.74 0.59
N PHE A 47 11.33 3.92 -0.01
CA PHE A 47 11.84 4.13 -1.38
C PHE A 47 13.36 4.01 -1.50
N ARG A 48 14.07 3.81 -0.37
CA ARG A 48 15.48 3.40 -0.41
C ARG A 48 15.66 2.05 -1.12
N TYR A 49 14.62 1.22 -1.13
CA TYR A 49 14.59 -0.09 -1.77
C TYR A 49 13.88 -0.09 -3.14
N ARG A 50 13.69 1.08 -3.76
CA ARG A 50 12.92 1.23 -5.01
C ARG A 50 13.48 0.39 -6.17
N ASP A 51 14.78 0.10 -6.19
CA ASP A 51 15.39 -0.77 -7.21
C ASP A 51 14.91 -2.24 -7.12
N PHE A 52 14.31 -2.62 -5.99
CA PHE A 52 13.75 -3.94 -5.73
C PHE A 52 12.21 -3.96 -5.75
N MET A 53 11.58 -2.82 -6.00
CA MET A 53 10.13 -2.64 -6.03
C MET A 53 9.68 -2.06 -7.35
N ALA A 54 8.45 -2.36 -7.76
CA ALA A 54 7.83 -1.70 -8.91
C ALA A 54 7.47 -0.25 -8.54
N VAL A 55 8.38 0.67 -8.76
CA VAL A 55 8.20 2.11 -8.52
C VAL A 55 8.41 2.87 -9.81
N ASP A 56 7.41 3.63 -10.24
CA ASP A 56 7.42 4.37 -11.49
C ASP A 56 8.16 5.72 -11.33
N GLY A 57 9.34 5.82 -11.93
CA GLY A 57 10.10 7.08 -12.02
C GLY A 57 10.29 7.77 -10.66
N ASP A 58 10.20 9.10 -10.65
CA ASP A 58 10.48 9.95 -9.47
C ASP A 58 9.22 10.50 -8.78
N ALA A 59 8.02 10.05 -9.18
CA ALA A 59 6.75 10.54 -8.61
C ALA A 59 6.68 10.36 -7.08
N TRP A 60 7.31 9.32 -6.54
CA TRP A 60 7.40 9.01 -5.12
C TRP A 60 7.98 10.15 -4.28
N GLN A 61 8.89 10.98 -4.81
CA GLN A 61 9.50 12.10 -4.10
C GLN A 61 8.47 13.13 -3.64
N SER A 62 7.40 13.31 -4.42
CA SER A 62 6.29 14.22 -4.09
C SER A 62 5.19 13.56 -3.26
N VAL A 63 5.32 12.28 -2.93
CA VAL A 63 4.33 11.47 -2.22
C VAL A 63 4.82 11.04 -0.85
N SER A 64 6.09 10.66 -0.73
CA SER A 64 6.67 10.18 0.53
C SER A 64 6.45 11.15 1.69
N LEU A 65 6.10 10.62 2.84
CA LEU A 65 6.02 11.27 4.14
C LEU A 65 7.15 10.81 5.07
N GLY A 66 8.14 10.07 4.54
CA GLY A 66 9.22 9.47 5.33
C GLY A 66 8.82 8.15 6.01
N GLU A 67 7.87 7.44 5.42
CA GLU A 67 7.42 6.12 5.86
C GLU A 67 8.51 5.06 5.77
N GLY A 68 8.48 4.09 6.66
CA GLY A 68 9.50 3.06 6.76
C GLY A 68 10.62 3.43 7.73
N MET A 69 11.69 2.66 7.68
CA MET A 69 12.84 2.79 8.59
C MET A 69 12.41 2.83 10.06
N THR A 70 11.34 2.10 10.38
CA THR A 70 10.83 1.99 11.75
C THR A 70 11.80 1.19 12.62
N PRO A 71 11.91 1.48 13.93
CA PRO A 71 12.82 0.75 14.79
C PRO A 71 12.58 -0.77 14.78
N LEU A 72 13.66 -1.53 14.81
CA LEU A 72 13.65 -2.96 15.11
C LEU A 72 14.19 -3.13 16.53
N VAL A 73 13.32 -3.42 17.48
CA VAL A 73 13.66 -3.46 18.90
C VAL A 73 13.80 -4.90 19.37
N GLU A 74 14.96 -5.25 19.90
CA GLU A 74 15.14 -6.54 20.58
C GLU A 74 14.51 -6.50 21.97
N LEU A 75 13.48 -7.31 22.20
CA LEU A 75 12.79 -7.42 23.50
C LEU A 75 13.47 -8.45 24.42
N GLU A 76 13.90 -9.55 23.83
CA GLU A 76 14.62 -10.65 24.47
C GLU A 76 15.63 -11.20 23.47
N PRO A 77 16.68 -11.93 23.89
CA PRO A 77 17.66 -12.49 22.98
C PRO A 77 17.02 -13.26 21.82
N GLY A 78 17.16 -12.73 20.60
CA GLY A 78 16.61 -13.32 19.38
C GLY A 78 15.14 -13.01 19.10
N LEU A 79 14.44 -12.26 19.97
CA LEU A 79 13.06 -11.82 19.75
C LEU A 79 13.02 -10.32 19.44
N PHE A 80 12.68 -9.98 18.18
CA PHE A 80 12.64 -8.62 17.71
C PHE A 80 11.21 -8.16 17.38
N VAL A 81 10.94 -6.87 17.59
CA VAL A 81 9.69 -6.22 17.22
C VAL A 81 9.97 -5.09 16.23
N LYS A 82 9.37 -5.16 15.04
CA LYS A 82 9.36 -4.08 14.07
C LYS A 82 8.23 -3.09 14.43
N VAL A 83 8.61 -1.87 14.81
CA VAL A 83 7.72 -0.89 15.45
C VAL A 83 6.94 -0.08 14.40
N ASP A 84 6.07 -0.72 13.62
CA ASP A 84 5.36 -0.09 12.50
C ASP A 84 4.24 0.89 12.93
N TYR A 85 3.94 1.01 14.20
CA TYR A 85 3.09 2.11 14.72
C TYR A 85 3.86 3.45 14.83
N ALA A 86 5.16 3.48 14.56
CA ALA A 86 5.95 4.71 14.43
C ALA A 86 5.88 5.34 13.02
N MET A 87 4.99 4.85 12.16
CA MET A 87 4.72 5.39 10.83
C MET A 87 4.01 6.74 10.86
N PRO A 88 4.06 7.56 9.78
CA PRO A 88 3.38 8.85 9.68
C PRO A 88 1.89 8.82 10.03
N THR A 89 1.15 7.77 9.62
CA THR A 89 -0.27 7.59 9.98
C THR A 89 -0.48 6.50 11.05
N LEU A 90 0.56 6.18 11.81
CA LEU A 90 0.57 5.27 12.95
C LEU A 90 0.22 3.81 12.62
N SER A 91 0.49 3.38 11.39
CA SER A 91 0.27 1.99 11.00
C SER A 91 1.13 1.55 9.81
N PHE A 92 1.38 0.25 9.69
CA PHE A 92 2.08 -0.35 8.56
C PHE A 92 1.42 -0.09 7.19
N LYS A 93 0.17 0.41 7.16
CA LYS A 93 -0.55 0.72 5.92
C LYS A 93 0.12 1.83 5.11
N ASP A 94 0.92 2.65 5.75
CA ASP A 94 1.71 3.70 5.10
C ASP A 94 2.63 3.14 4.03
N ARG A 95 3.25 1.98 4.27
CA ARG A 95 4.13 1.32 3.30
C ARG A 95 3.45 1.11 1.95
N GLY A 96 2.25 0.51 1.98
CA GLY A 96 1.49 0.26 0.76
C GLY A 96 0.79 1.50 0.21
N ALA A 97 0.35 2.42 1.06
CA ALA A 97 -0.27 3.67 0.61
C ALA A 97 0.74 4.55 -0.16
N ALA A 98 1.98 4.61 0.30
CA ALA A 98 3.04 5.38 -0.37
C ALA A 98 3.28 4.88 -1.80
N THR A 99 3.46 3.58 -2.01
CA THR A 99 3.70 3.01 -3.34
C THR A 99 2.47 3.09 -4.24
N LEU A 100 1.27 2.82 -3.71
CA LEU A 100 0.03 2.97 -4.44
C LEU A 100 -0.15 4.41 -4.94
N VAL A 101 0.01 5.39 -4.05
CA VAL A 101 -0.19 6.81 -4.41
C VAL A 101 0.94 7.32 -5.31
N ALA A 102 2.18 6.82 -5.16
CA ALA A 102 3.26 7.11 -6.09
C ALA A 102 2.93 6.63 -7.51
N HIS A 103 2.40 5.42 -7.66
CA HIS A 103 1.89 4.92 -8.94
C HIS A 103 0.75 5.80 -9.49
N MET A 104 -0.26 6.09 -8.67
CA MET A 104 -1.37 6.97 -9.06
C MET A 104 -0.87 8.34 -9.58
N LYS A 105 0.12 8.91 -8.91
CA LYS A 105 0.76 10.17 -9.30
C LYS A 105 1.49 10.05 -10.64
N ALA A 106 2.23 8.97 -10.83
CA ALA A 106 3.00 8.70 -12.05
C ALA A 106 2.10 8.56 -13.27
N ILE A 107 0.94 7.90 -13.15
CA ILE A 107 -0.03 7.75 -14.24
C ILE A 107 -1.01 8.94 -14.36
N GLY A 108 -0.83 10.00 -13.57
CA GLY A 108 -1.58 11.25 -13.70
C GLY A 108 -2.97 11.26 -13.09
N VAL A 109 -3.30 10.34 -12.18
CA VAL A 109 -4.57 10.31 -11.43
C VAL A 109 -4.76 11.63 -10.67
N LYS A 110 -5.94 12.25 -10.81
CA LYS A 110 -6.32 13.50 -10.14
C LYS A 110 -7.27 13.29 -8.97
N SER A 111 -8.05 12.22 -9.02
CA SER A 111 -9.01 11.88 -7.98
C SER A 111 -9.15 10.37 -7.83
N CYS A 112 -9.43 9.91 -6.61
CA CYS A 112 -9.63 8.51 -6.31
C CYS A 112 -10.71 8.30 -5.25
N VAL A 113 -11.21 7.07 -5.18
CA VAL A 113 -12.13 6.62 -4.14
C VAL A 113 -11.59 5.38 -3.44
N GLN A 114 -11.95 5.20 -2.17
CA GLN A 114 -11.65 4.00 -1.39
C GLN A 114 -12.75 3.72 -0.37
N ASP A 115 -12.95 2.45 -0.01
CA ASP A 115 -14.01 1.97 0.90
C ASP A 115 -13.48 1.44 2.24
N SER A 116 -12.42 2.03 2.78
CA SER A 116 -11.85 1.60 4.07
C SER A 116 -12.01 2.67 5.15
N SER A 117 -12.76 2.34 6.20
CA SER A 117 -12.88 3.16 7.41
C SER A 117 -11.72 2.99 8.41
N GLY A 118 -10.76 2.13 8.10
CA GLY A 118 -9.62 1.82 8.97
C GLY A 118 -8.32 2.46 8.53
N ASN A 119 -7.21 1.88 8.99
CA ASN A 119 -5.86 2.38 8.74
C ASN A 119 -5.51 2.55 7.25
N ALA A 120 -6.07 1.71 6.35
CA ALA A 120 -5.81 1.85 4.92
C ALA A 120 -6.46 3.12 4.34
N GLY A 121 -7.71 3.43 4.72
CA GLY A 121 -8.35 4.69 4.30
C GLY A 121 -7.63 5.91 4.85
N ASN A 122 -7.23 5.87 6.14
CA ASN A 122 -6.45 6.93 6.77
C ASN A 122 -5.12 7.16 6.06
N ALA A 123 -4.35 6.10 5.79
CA ALA A 123 -3.07 6.20 5.09
C ALA A 123 -3.25 6.74 3.66
N VAL A 124 -4.16 6.15 2.85
CA VAL A 124 -4.39 6.63 1.48
C VAL A 124 -4.80 8.10 1.46
N ALA A 125 -5.66 8.55 2.39
CA ALA A 125 -6.04 9.97 2.50
C ALA A 125 -4.82 10.87 2.73
N ALA A 126 -3.93 10.49 3.67
CA ALA A 126 -2.72 11.27 3.98
C ALA A 126 -1.77 11.38 2.78
N TYR A 127 -1.49 10.25 2.11
CA TYR A 127 -0.58 10.24 0.95
C TYR A 127 -1.19 10.93 -0.27
N CYS A 128 -2.52 10.83 -0.48
CA CYS A 128 -3.22 11.59 -1.51
C CYS A 128 -3.14 13.10 -1.26
N ALA A 129 -3.32 13.54 -0.02
CA ALA A 129 -3.15 14.95 0.37
C ALA A 129 -1.73 15.44 0.04
N ARG A 130 -0.71 14.67 0.41
CA ARG A 130 0.69 14.97 0.08
C ARG A 130 0.94 15.04 -1.42
N ALA A 131 0.33 14.15 -2.19
CA ALA A 131 0.47 14.09 -3.66
C ALA A 131 -0.36 15.15 -4.41
N GLY A 132 -1.28 15.84 -3.76
CA GLY A 132 -2.24 16.75 -4.39
C GLY A 132 -3.31 16.00 -5.20
N ILE A 133 -3.68 14.78 -4.78
CA ILE A 133 -4.74 13.96 -5.37
C ILE A 133 -5.99 14.08 -4.52
N GLN A 134 -7.14 14.36 -5.14
CA GLN A 134 -8.42 14.40 -4.42
C GLN A 134 -8.79 12.98 -3.98
N CYS A 135 -9.12 12.82 -2.69
CA CYS A 135 -9.44 11.51 -2.12
C CYS A 135 -10.83 11.53 -1.49
N GLU A 136 -11.64 10.55 -1.83
CA GLU A 136 -12.96 10.34 -1.22
C GLU A 136 -13.00 8.95 -0.57
N ILE A 137 -13.37 8.91 0.70
CA ILE A 137 -13.40 7.67 1.48
C ILE A 137 -14.84 7.32 1.83
N TYR A 138 -15.25 6.13 1.45
CA TYR A 138 -16.56 5.56 1.75
C TYR A 138 -16.46 4.74 3.03
N VAL A 139 -17.31 5.04 4.00
CA VAL A 139 -17.34 4.34 5.28
C VAL A 139 -18.76 3.89 5.61
N PRO A 140 -18.96 2.72 6.22
CA PRO A 140 -20.28 2.30 6.64
C PRO A 140 -20.78 3.13 7.82
N GLU A 141 -22.09 3.24 7.95
CA GLU A 141 -22.76 3.76 9.13
C GLU A 141 -22.25 3.04 10.39
N GLY A 142 -22.13 3.79 11.50
CA GLY A 142 -21.54 3.27 12.75
C GLY A 142 -20.01 3.28 12.79
N THR A 143 -19.34 3.75 11.74
CA THR A 143 -17.89 4.03 11.82
C THR A 143 -17.62 5.06 12.92
N SER A 144 -16.63 4.76 13.79
CA SER A 144 -16.26 5.64 14.89
C SER A 144 -15.99 7.07 14.41
N PRO A 145 -16.60 8.11 15.05
CA PRO A 145 -16.36 9.50 14.71
C PRO A 145 -14.87 9.87 14.70
N LYS A 146 -14.07 9.33 15.62
CA LYS A 146 -12.62 9.57 15.66
C LYS A 146 -11.91 9.12 14.38
N LYS A 147 -12.32 8.00 13.79
CA LYS A 147 -11.75 7.53 12.52
C LYS A 147 -12.15 8.42 11.36
N ILE A 148 -13.39 8.88 11.33
CA ILE A 148 -13.88 9.83 10.32
C ILE A 148 -13.07 11.13 10.43
N THR A 149 -12.97 11.71 11.63
CA THR A 149 -12.20 12.95 11.86
C THR A 149 -10.73 12.80 11.44
N MET A 150 -10.10 11.65 11.71
CA MET A 150 -8.71 11.42 11.26
C MET A 150 -8.57 11.46 9.74
N ILE A 151 -9.50 10.84 9.03
CA ILE A 151 -9.49 10.81 7.55
C ILE A 151 -9.76 12.23 7.01
N GLU A 152 -10.74 12.95 7.56
CA GLU A 152 -11.07 14.33 7.18
C GLU A 152 -9.95 15.32 7.48
N ALA A 153 -9.19 15.10 8.55
CA ALA A 153 -8.04 15.93 8.91
C ALA A 153 -6.92 15.90 7.83
N HIS A 154 -6.87 14.86 7.01
CA HIS A 154 -6.01 14.80 5.83
C HIS A 154 -6.61 15.50 4.59
N GLY A 155 -7.81 16.08 4.71
CA GLY A 155 -8.50 16.77 3.60
C GLY A 155 -9.29 15.83 2.67
N ALA A 156 -9.43 14.56 3.01
CA ALA A 156 -10.27 13.66 2.26
C ALA A 156 -11.75 13.89 2.55
N LYS A 157 -12.59 13.74 1.52
CA LYS A 157 -14.05 13.79 1.69
C LYS A 157 -14.56 12.44 2.16
N VAL A 158 -15.28 12.40 3.27
CA VAL A 158 -15.86 11.15 3.80
C VAL A 158 -17.33 11.06 3.42
N HIS A 159 -17.72 9.88 2.90
CA HIS A 159 -19.10 9.52 2.62
C HIS A 159 -19.53 8.42 3.59
N VAL A 160 -20.46 8.75 4.47
CA VAL A 160 -21.08 7.78 5.40
C VAL A 160 -22.24 7.11 4.70
N ILE A 161 -22.14 5.82 4.45
CA ILE A 161 -23.14 5.03 3.73
C ILE A 161 -23.98 4.25 4.74
N PRO A 162 -25.32 4.37 4.72
CA PRO A 162 -26.18 3.58 5.56
C PRO A 162 -26.04 2.08 5.33
N GLY A 163 -26.15 1.27 6.39
CA GLY A 163 -26.14 -0.18 6.30
C GLY A 163 -24.77 -0.85 6.47
N SER A 164 -24.60 -2.01 5.84
CA SER A 164 -23.45 -2.88 6.07
C SER A 164 -22.16 -2.38 5.40
N ARG A 165 -21.03 -2.93 5.86
CA ARG A 165 -19.75 -2.71 5.20
C ARG A 165 -19.74 -3.17 3.72
N ASP A 166 -20.39 -4.30 3.43
CA ASP A 166 -20.44 -4.84 2.07
C ASP A 166 -21.24 -3.91 1.16
N HIS A 167 -22.38 -3.38 1.66
CA HIS A 167 -23.16 -2.38 0.93
C HIS A 167 -22.35 -1.11 0.67
N CYS A 168 -21.60 -0.62 1.65
CA CYS A 168 -20.72 0.52 1.48
C CYS A 168 -19.68 0.28 0.36
N ALA A 169 -19.08 -0.91 0.33
CA ALA A 169 -18.14 -1.28 -0.72
C ALA A 169 -18.82 -1.38 -2.10
N ASP A 170 -20.08 -1.88 -2.16
CA ASP A 170 -20.86 -1.93 -3.41
C ASP A 170 -21.16 -0.53 -3.96
N VAL A 171 -21.54 0.41 -3.11
CA VAL A 171 -21.78 1.81 -3.48
C VAL A 171 -20.49 2.45 -4.03
N CYS A 172 -19.36 2.25 -3.36
CA CYS A 172 -18.07 2.74 -3.83
C CYS A 172 -17.70 2.14 -5.20
N ARG A 173 -17.84 0.82 -5.36
CA ARG A 173 -17.57 0.13 -6.63
C ARG A 173 -18.54 0.55 -7.76
N ALA A 174 -19.79 0.85 -7.45
CA ALA A 174 -20.74 1.39 -8.44
C ALA A 174 -20.23 2.71 -9.00
N ARG A 175 -19.79 3.63 -8.14
CA ARG A 175 -19.22 4.91 -8.56
C ARG A 175 -17.96 4.74 -9.43
N VAL A 176 -17.08 3.80 -9.08
CA VAL A 176 -15.89 3.46 -9.90
C VAL A 176 -16.31 3.06 -11.31
N ARG A 177 -17.35 2.22 -11.46
CA ARG A 177 -17.83 1.77 -12.78
C ARG A 177 -18.51 2.88 -13.60
N GLU A 178 -19.27 3.74 -12.92
CA GLU A 178 -20.07 4.79 -13.57
C GLU A 178 -19.24 5.99 -14.00
N GLU A 179 -18.27 6.38 -13.18
CA GLU A 179 -17.48 7.60 -13.40
C GLU A 179 -16.06 7.32 -13.93
N GLY A 180 -15.60 6.06 -13.92
CA GLY A 180 -14.24 5.71 -14.31
C GLY A 180 -13.18 6.29 -13.38
N ILE A 181 -13.53 6.59 -12.11
CA ILE A 181 -12.61 7.12 -11.12
C ILE A 181 -11.68 6.02 -10.58
N TYR A 182 -10.43 6.37 -10.24
CA TYR A 182 -9.47 5.40 -9.74
C TYR A 182 -9.90 4.80 -8.39
N TYR A 183 -9.92 3.47 -8.32
CA TYR A 183 -10.24 2.74 -7.09
C TYR A 183 -8.97 2.43 -6.30
N ALA A 184 -8.66 3.27 -5.31
CA ALA A 184 -7.47 3.16 -4.47
C ALA A 184 -7.61 2.09 -3.36
N ASN A 185 -8.30 0.98 -3.66
CA ASN A 185 -8.51 -0.09 -2.69
C ASN A 185 -7.24 -0.92 -2.51
N HIS A 186 -6.80 -1.03 -1.26
CA HIS A 186 -5.56 -1.69 -0.87
C HIS A 186 -5.55 -3.21 -1.03
N VAL A 187 -6.73 -3.85 -1.16
CA VAL A 187 -6.85 -5.32 -1.28
C VAL A 187 -6.66 -5.77 -2.71
N VAL A 188 -7.11 -4.97 -3.69
CA VAL A 188 -7.11 -5.35 -5.10
C VAL A 188 -5.97 -4.71 -5.89
N ASN A 189 -5.17 -3.82 -5.27
CA ASN A 189 -4.14 -3.09 -5.97
C ASN A 189 -2.74 -3.67 -5.70
N PRO A 190 -2.06 -4.22 -6.71
CA PRO A 190 -0.77 -4.88 -6.51
C PRO A 190 0.36 -3.90 -6.15
N PHE A 191 0.28 -2.61 -6.48
CA PHE A 191 1.26 -1.62 -6.02
C PHE A 191 1.24 -1.45 -4.50
N PHE A 192 0.08 -1.67 -3.85
CA PHE A 192 0.03 -1.66 -2.40
C PHE A 192 0.88 -2.78 -1.78
N TYR A 193 0.95 -3.94 -2.43
CA TYR A 193 1.77 -5.07 -1.97
C TYR A 193 3.26 -4.81 -2.15
N GLU A 194 3.65 -4.05 -3.15
CA GLU A 194 5.04 -3.68 -3.38
C GLU A 194 5.62 -2.91 -2.19
N GLY A 195 4.90 -1.92 -1.68
CA GLY A 195 5.32 -1.19 -0.49
C GLY A 195 5.42 -2.06 0.77
N MET A 196 4.58 -3.11 0.85
CA MET A 196 4.63 -4.06 1.95
C MET A 196 5.91 -4.91 1.97
N LYS A 197 6.63 -5.06 0.87
CA LYS A 197 7.94 -5.76 0.85
C LYS A 197 8.96 -5.10 1.77
N ALA A 198 8.89 -3.78 1.89
CA ALA A 198 9.92 -2.97 2.50
C ALA A 198 10.23 -3.34 3.96
N TYR A 199 9.25 -3.78 4.78
CA TYR A 199 9.56 -4.11 6.17
C TYR A 199 10.46 -5.34 6.32
N ILE A 200 10.37 -6.30 5.40
CA ILE A 200 11.26 -7.46 5.36
C ILE A 200 12.66 -7.03 4.90
N TYR A 201 12.74 -6.13 3.93
CA TYR A 201 14.03 -5.58 3.50
C TYR A 201 14.72 -4.81 4.63
N GLU A 202 13.97 -3.99 5.38
CA GLU A 202 14.48 -3.31 6.57
C GLU A 202 15.01 -4.30 7.63
N VAL A 203 14.24 -5.35 7.93
CA VAL A 203 14.65 -6.39 8.88
C VAL A 203 15.90 -7.12 8.40
N TYR A 204 15.96 -7.44 7.11
CA TYR A 204 17.14 -8.09 6.52
C TYR A 204 18.38 -7.19 6.58
N GLU A 205 18.24 -5.90 6.22
CA GLU A 205 19.34 -4.94 6.28
C GLU A 205 19.85 -4.74 7.72
N GLU A 206 18.96 -4.64 8.71
CA GLU A 206 19.30 -4.44 10.11
C GLU A 206 19.92 -5.69 10.78
N LEU A 207 19.44 -6.91 10.45
CA LEU A 207 19.94 -8.16 11.04
C LEU A 207 21.10 -8.78 10.27
N GLY A 208 21.34 -8.38 9.01
CA GLY A 208 22.30 -9.02 8.12
C GLY A 208 21.95 -10.48 7.75
N ARG A 209 20.72 -10.91 8.01
CA ARG A 209 20.22 -12.26 7.73
C ARG A 209 18.69 -12.30 7.63
N ILE A 210 18.17 -13.30 6.94
CA ILE A 210 16.74 -13.60 6.96
C ILE A 210 16.36 -14.17 8.34
N PRO A 211 15.30 -13.66 9.00
CA PRO A 211 14.84 -14.22 10.26
C PRO A 211 14.25 -15.63 10.05
N GLU A 212 14.46 -16.53 11.00
CA GLU A 212 13.93 -17.90 10.93
C GLU A 212 12.40 -17.94 11.02
N HIS A 213 11.82 -17.00 11.77
CA HIS A 213 10.38 -16.89 11.97
C HIS A 213 9.95 -15.43 11.83
N VAL A 214 8.84 -15.22 11.15
CA VAL A 214 8.16 -13.93 11.04
C VAL A 214 6.73 -14.09 11.53
N VAL A 215 6.39 -13.38 12.61
CA VAL A 215 5.04 -13.37 13.18
C VAL A 215 4.37 -12.05 12.81
N LEU A 216 3.23 -12.11 12.16
CA LEU A 216 2.52 -10.92 11.69
C LEU A 216 1.00 -11.08 11.77
N PRO A 217 0.24 -9.98 11.91
CA PRO A 217 -1.21 -10.04 11.87
C PRO A 217 -1.71 -10.28 10.45
N VAL A 218 -2.67 -11.19 10.29
CA VAL A 218 -3.28 -11.48 8.99
C VAL A 218 -4.78 -11.17 9.04
N GLY A 219 -5.17 -10.07 8.38
CA GLY A 219 -6.57 -9.75 8.10
C GLY A 219 -6.85 -9.98 6.62
N ASN A 220 -6.72 -8.94 5.79
CA ASN A 220 -6.88 -9.04 4.33
C ASN A 220 -5.65 -9.64 3.60
N GLY A 221 -4.58 -9.96 4.30
CA GLY A 221 -3.40 -10.63 3.77
C GLY A 221 -2.34 -9.74 3.12
N THR A 222 -2.55 -8.43 2.97
CA THR A 222 -1.61 -7.55 2.24
C THR A 222 -0.20 -7.54 2.84
N LEU A 223 -0.09 -7.53 4.18
CA LEU A 223 1.18 -7.59 4.87
C LEU A 223 1.88 -8.95 4.66
N PHE A 224 1.12 -10.03 4.72
CA PHE A 224 1.62 -11.39 4.48
C PHE A 224 2.13 -11.55 3.03
N ILE A 225 1.36 -11.09 2.04
CA ILE A 225 1.77 -11.14 0.62
C ILE A 225 3.08 -10.36 0.43
N GLY A 226 3.21 -9.18 1.03
CA GLY A 226 4.44 -8.40 0.98
C GLY A 226 5.64 -9.15 1.58
N ALA A 227 5.45 -9.85 2.72
CA ALA A 227 6.50 -10.68 3.31
C ALA A 227 6.94 -11.79 2.37
N VAL A 228 5.99 -12.56 1.84
CA VAL A 228 6.28 -13.68 0.92
C VAL A 228 7.07 -13.18 -0.28
N LYS A 229 6.60 -12.13 -0.96
CA LYS A 229 7.29 -11.55 -2.12
C LYS A 229 8.71 -11.06 -1.80
N ALA A 230 8.91 -10.47 -0.63
CA ALA A 230 10.24 -10.01 -0.22
C ALA A 230 11.18 -11.17 0.13
N LEU A 231 10.67 -12.18 0.83
CA LEU A 231 11.45 -13.38 1.17
C LEU A 231 11.83 -14.20 -0.06
N GLU A 232 10.89 -14.40 -1.00
CA GLU A 232 11.18 -15.06 -2.28
C GLU A 232 12.30 -14.31 -3.02
N HIS A 233 12.22 -12.98 -3.10
CA HIS A 233 13.23 -12.16 -3.73
C HIS A 233 14.61 -12.25 -3.05
N LEU A 234 14.66 -12.28 -1.71
CA LEU A 234 15.93 -12.38 -0.96
C LEU A 234 16.56 -13.77 -1.04
N LEU A 235 15.79 -14.80 -1.42
CA LEU A 235 16.25 -16.19 -1.55
C LEU A 235 16.71 -16.55 -2.99
N GLU A 236 16.43 -15.68 -4.00
CA GLU A 236 16.93 -15.82 -5.40
C GLU A 236 18.42 -15.40 -5.54
#